data_69fe5633b6b6175fdc71e21aa9c782b6
#
_entry.id   69fe5633b6b6175fdc71e21aa9c782b6
#
_cell.length_a   1.000
_cell.length_b   1.000
_cell.length_c   1.000
_cell.angle_alpha   90.00
_cell.angle_beta   90.00
_cell.angle_gamma   90.00
#
_symmetry.space_group_name_H-M   'P 1'
#
loop_
_entity.id
_entity.type
_entity.pdbx_description
1 polymer ?
#
loop_
_entity_poly.entity_id
_entity_poly.type
_entity_poly.pdbx_seq_one_letter_code
_entity_poly.pdbx_strand_id
1 'polypeptide(L)'
;MEFTLVGIPIIFVLISIFEISRGMWVYDTLAHAVREGTRFAIVNGRNCVDLSGQPATIGDIAERIRATGVGLPPEQLDVTMQAIAPSSTGPVVVATVTCTPLKNCLTKKALPGDQFPPAAANRPKVNSVGIQATFPFRSAISMFWPGAGKGMVFGTVRLPASSREVIQF
;
A
#
# COMPACT_ATOMS: atom_id res chain seq x y z
N MET A 1 38.31 -29.88 8.69
CA MET A 1 37.48 -29.07 9.62
C MET A 1 37.51 -27.56 9.32
N GLU A 2 38.57 -27.04 8.72
CA GLU A 2 38.69 -25.58 8.46
C GLU A 2 37.68 -25.05 7.45
N PHE A 3 37.33 -25.80 6.41
CA PHE A 3 36.40 -25.39 5.38
C PHE A 3 34.97 -25.17 5.92
N THR A 4 34.51 -26.00 6.83
CA THR A 4 33.17 -25.84 7.45
C THR A 4 33.10 -24.65 8.37
N LEU A 5 34.17 -24.31 9.04
CA LEU A 5 34.22 -23.17 9.97
C LEU A 5 34.15 -21.82 9.24
N VAL A 6 34.66 -21.75 8.00
CA VAL A 6 34.61 -20.55 7.16
C VAL A 6 33.39 -20.58 6.23
N GLY A 7 33.03 -21.74 5.71
CA GLY A 7 31.94 -21.88 4.74
C GLY A 7 30.55 -21.53 5.30
N ILE A 8 30.26 -21.97 6.53
CA ILE A 8 28.95 -21.69 7.16
C ILE A 8 28.68 -20.18 7.34
N PRO A 9 29.59 -19.37 7.93
CA PRO A 9 29.39 -17.94 8.03
C PRO A 9 29.21 -17.25 6.67
N ILE A 10 29.95 -17.65 5.64
CA ILE A 10 29.85 -17.09 4.30
C ILE A 10 28.44 -17.34 3.73
N ILE A 11 27.90 -18.55 3.87
CA ILE A 11 26.53 -18.86 3.40
C ILE A 11 25.48 -17.98 4.11
N PHE A 12 25.61 -17.80 5.44
CA PHE A 12 24.70 -16.91 6.16
C PHE A 12 24.78 -15.46 5.70
N VAL A 13 25.95 -14.94 5.40
CA VAL A 13 26.14 -13.58 4.86
C VAL A 13 25.47 -13.47 3.49
N LEU A 14 25.66 -14.45 2.60
CA LEU A 14 25.02 -14.44 1.28
C LEU A 14 23.50 -14.47 1.38
N ILE A 15 22.93 -15.34 2.22
CA ILE A 15 21.50 -15.41 2.45
C ILE A 15 20.98 -14.05 2.98
N SER A 16 21.69 -13.43 3.92
CA SER A 16 21.32 -12.13 4.47
C SER A 16 21.28 -11.03 3.42
N ILE A 17 22.27 -11.00 2.51
CA ILE A 17 22.32 -10.03 1.40
C ILE A 17 21.11 -10.21 0.47
N PHE A 18 20.77 -11.45 0.11
CA PHE A 18 19.59 -11.73 -0.72
C PHE A 18 18.29 -11.31 -0.05
N GLU A 19 18.14 -11.56 1.25
CA GLU A 19 16.95 -11.20 2.00
C GLU A 19 16.78 -9.67 2.10
N ILE A 20 17.85 -8.94 2.36
CA ILE A 20 17.82 -7.47 2.39
C ILE A 20 17.44 -6.93 1.02
N SER A 21 18.04 -7.42 -0.05
CA SER A 21 17.75 -7.00 -1.43
C SER A 21 16.29 -7.26 -1.79
N ARG A 22 15.74 -8.42 -1.41
CA ARG A 22 14.33 -8.76 -1.61
C ARG A 22 13.41 -7.84 -0.80
N GLY A 23 13.77 -7.55 0.44
CA GLY A 23 13.02 -6.64 1.30
C GLY A 23 12.97 -5.22 0.73
N MET A 24 14.10 -4.70 0.25
CA MET A 24 14.18 -3.39 -0.40
C MET A 24 13.33 -3.33 -1.67
N TRP A 25 13.40 -4.36 -2.52
CA TRP A 25 12.58 -4.42 -3.73
C TRP A 25 11.07 -4.41 -3.42
N VAL A 26 10.63 -5.19 -2.44
CA VAL A 26 9.23 -5.21 -1.99
C VAL A 26 8.80 -3.84 -1.45
N TYR A 27 9.66 -3.19 -0.66
CA TYR A 27 9.39 -1.86 -0.11
C TYR A 27 9.27 -0.80 -1.21
N ASP A 28 10.19 -0.78 -2.17
CA ASP A 28 10.17 0.18 -3.28
C ASP A 28 8.95 -0.03 -4.19
N THR A 29 8.61 -1.29 -4.48
CA THR A 29 7.42 -1.63 -5.25
C THR A 29 6.14 -1.19 -4.54
N LEU A 30 6.06 -1.40 -3.21
CA LEU A 30 4.92 -0.97 -2.40
C LEU A 30 4.80 0.56 -2.40
N ALA A 31 5.91 1.27 -2.19
CA ALA A 31 5.95 2.73 -2.19
C ALA A 31 5.55 3.30 -3.56
N HIS A 32 6.00 2.67 -4.65
CA HIS A 32 5.62 3.06 -6.01
C HIS A 32 4.12 2.83 -6.26
N ALA A 33 3.59 1.67 -5.88
CA ALA A 33 2.18 1.35 -6.06
C ALA A 33 1.26 2.33 -5.31
N VAL A 34 1.64 2.70 -4.08
CA VAL A 34 0.88 3.67 -3.27
C VAL A 34 0.92 5.07 -3.89
N ARG A 35 2.07 5.53 -4.38
CA ARG A 35 2.19 6.83 -5.07
C ARG A 35 1.35 6.88 -6.33
N GLU A 36 1.40 5.84 -7.15
CA GLU A 36 0.64 5.76 -8.38
C GLU A 36 -0.88 5.71 -8.10
N GLY A 37 -1.30 4.97 -7.07
CA GLY A 37 -2.69 4.96 -6.60
C GLY A 37 -3.15 6.33 -6.13
N THR A 38 -2.32 7.05 -5.37
CA THR A 38 -2.63 8.41 -4.91
C THR A 38 -2.72 9.38 -6.09
N ARG A 39 -1.77 9.32 -7.01
CA ARG A 39 -1.76 10.12 -8.23
C ARG A 39 -3.01 9.88 -9.08
N PHE A 40 -3.39 8.62 -9.26
CA PHE A 40 -4.62 8.29 -9.97
C PHE A 40 -5.85 8.88 -9.27
N ALA A 41 -5.92 8.78 -7.94
CA ALA A 41 -7.05 9.30 -7.16
C ALA A 41 -7.19 10.82 -7.20
N ILE A 42 -6.08 11.58 -7.30
CA ILE A 42 -6.12 13.05 -7.34
C ILE A 42 -6.39 13.58 -8.75
N VAL A 43 -6.11 12.83 -9.80
CA VAL A 43 -6.33 13.22 -11.19
C VAL A 43 -7.71 12.76 -11.67
N ASN A 44 -8.09 11.53 -11.37
CA ASN A 44 -9.33 10.90 -11.80
C ASN A 44 -10.36 10.85 -10.65
N GLY A 45 -10.57 11.95 -9.97
CA GLY A 45 -11.62 12.03 -8.97
C GLY A 45 -13.01 11.74 -9.56
N ARG A 46 -14.03 11.70 -8.74
CA ARG A 46 -15.40 11.31 -9.15
C ARG A 46 -16.00 12.14 -10.29
N ASN A 47 -15.43 13.30 -10.58
CA ASN A 47 -15.88 14.17 -11.69
C ASN A 47 -15.18 13.86 -13.01
N CYS A 48 -14.12 13.08 -13.00
CA CYS A 48 -13.46 12.64 -14.21
C CYS A 48 -14.14 11.35 -14.70
N VAL A 49 -14.77 11.44 -15.85
CA VAL A 49 -15.41 10.32 -16.52
C VAL A 49 -14.38 9.65 -17.39
N ASP A 50 -14.23 8.36 -17.27
CA ASP A 50 -13.36 7.59 -18.17
C ASP A 50 -13.94 7.54 -19.60
N LEU A 51 -13.24 6.87 -20.52
CA LEU A 51 -13.71 6.69 -21.92
C LEU A 51 -15.04 5.94 -22.02
N SER A 52 -15.47 5.24 -20.96
CA SER A 52 -16.76 4.56 -20.89
C SER A 52 -17.87 5.41 -20.26
N GLY A 53 -17.57 6.63 -19.87
CA GLY A 53 -18.54 7.55 -19.27
C GLY A 53 -18.82 7.29 -17.78
N GLN A 54 -17.94 6.55 -17.10
CA GLN A 54 -18.11 6.20 -15.68
C GLN A 54 -17.16 7.02 -14.80
N PRO A 55 -17.65 7.48 -13.63
CA PRO A 55 -16.79 8.14 -12.64
C PRO A 55 -15.82 7.15 -12.00
N ALA A 56 -14.61 7.60 -11.66
CA ALA A 56 -13.63 6.79 -10.95
C ALA A 56 -14.20 6.23 -9.64
N THR A 57 -13.94 4.95 -9.39
CA THR A 57 -14.40 4.23 -8.20
C THR A 57 -13.25 3.90 -7.24
N ILE A 58 -13.58 3.46 -6.04
CA ILE A 58 -12.59 2.91 -5.10
C ILE A 58 -11.91 1.68 -5.71
N GLY A 59 -12.67 0.88 -6.46
CA GLY A 59 -12.18 -0.29 -7.18
C GLY A 59 -11.12 0.05 -8.20
N ASP A 60 -11.26 1.14 -8.95
CA ASP A 60 -10.29 1.56 -9.97
C ASP A 60 -8.96 1.99 -9.32
N ILE A 61 -9.03 2.69 -8.18
CA ILE A 61 -7.84 3.04 -7.39
C ILE A 61 -7.16 1.75 -6.86
N ALA A 62 -7.94 0.82 -6.33
CA ALA A 62 -7.44 -0.46 -5.83
C ALA A 62 -6.81 -1.31 -6.95
N GLU A 63 -7.43 -1.31 -8.14
CA GLU A 63 -6.90 -1.99 -9.33
C GLU A 63 -5.60 -1.34 -9.82
N ARG A 64 -5.51 -0.01 -9.77
CA ARG A 64 -4.28 0.70 -10.12
C ARG A 64 -3.13 0.33 -9.19
N ILE A 65 -3.39 0.29 -7.86
CA ILE A 65 -2.42 -0.15 -6.86
C ILE A 65 -2.01 -1.62 -7.12
N ARG A 66 -2.97 -2.50 -7.43
CA ARG A 66 -2.72 -3.90 -7.77
C ARG A 66 -1.84 -4.05 -9.02
N ALA A 67 -2.16 -3.32 -10.08
CA ALA A 67 -1.45 -3.41 -11.35
C ALA A 67 0.00 -2.91 -11.27
N THR A 68 0.26 -1.89 -10.43
CA THR A 68 1.61 -1.33 -10.24
C THR A 68 2.40 -2.03 -9.14
N GLY A 69 1.71 -2.71 -8.22
CA GLY A 69 2.31 -3.50 -7.14
C GLY A 69 2.75 -4.90 -7.58
N VAL A 70 3.64 -4.98 -8.58
CA VAL A 70 4.10 -6.26 -9.13
C VAL A 70 4.77 -7.12 -8.05
N GLY A 71 4.25 -8.35 -7.88
CA GLY A 71 4.76 -9.28 -6.85
C GLY A 71 4.16 -9.08 -5.45
N LEU A 72 3.22 -8.15 -5.29
CA LEU A 72 2.47 -7.97 -4.05
C LEU A 72 1.07 -8.59 -4.20
N PRO A 73 0.81 -9.77 -3.62
CA PRO A 73 -0.51 -10.39 -3.72
C PRO A 73 -1.57 -9.52 -3.01
N PRO A 74 -2.69 -9.19 -3.68
CA PRO A 74 -3.75 -8.32 -3.14
C PRO A 74 -4.46 -8.92 -1.92
N GLU A 75 -4.31 -10.22 -1.69
CA GLU A 75 -4.83 -10.93 -0.51
C GLU A 75 -4.04 -10.66 0.78
N GLN A 76 -2.82 -10.13 0.66
CA GLN A 76 -1.93 -9.85 1.79
C GLN A 76 -1.66 -8.36 1.96
N LEU A 77 -2.13 -7.54 1.03
CA LEU A 77 -1.92 -6.10 1.03
C LEU A 77 -3.07 -5.40 1.73
N ASP A 78 -2.77 -4.75 2.85
CA ASP A 78 -3.73 -3.91 3.56
C ASP A 78 -3.55 -2.47 3.10
N VAL A 79 -4.64 -1.82 2.68
CA VAL A 79 -4.63 -0.43 2.19
C VAL A 79 -5.69 0.40 2.90
N THR A 80 -5.31 1.59 3.33
CA THR A 80 -6.22 2.60 3.88
C THR A 80 -6.13 3.86 3.03
N MET A 81 -7.27 4.28 2.50
CA MET A 81 -7.40 5.48 1.68
C MET A 81 -8.15 6.55 2.47
N GLN A 82 -7.70 7.77 2.45
CA GLN A 82 -8.24 8.87 3.25
C GLN A 82 -8.45 10.12 2.40
N ALA A 83 -9.62 10.74 2.56
CA ALA A 83 -9.86 12.09 2.09
C ALA A 83 -9.61 13.08 3.25
N ILE A 84 -8.82 14.10 3.00
CA ILE A 84 -8.33 15.01 4.03
C ILE A 84 -8.75 16.43 3.68
N ALA A 85 -9.34 17.12 4.67
CA ALA A 85 -9.77 18.50 4.57
C ALA A 85 -8.79 19.44 5.30
N PRO A 86 -8.63 20.68 4.83
CA PRO A 86 -7.97 21.72 5.59
C PRO A 86 -8.86 22.18 6.75
N SER A 87 -8.27 22.37 7.91
CA SER A 87 -8.94 22.98 9.07
C SER A 87 -8.02 24.01 9.71
N SER A 88 -8.57 24.95 10.44
CA SER A 88 -7.81 25.97 11.19
C SER A 88 -6.87 25.36 12.26
N THR A 89 -7.18 24.16 12.73
CA THR A 89 -6.41 23.40 13.72
C THR A 89 -5.46 22.36 13.10
N GLY A 90 -5.46 22.23 11.75
CA GLY A 90 -4.64 21.26 11.01
C GLY A 90 -5.46 20.38 10.06
N PRO A 91 -4.83 19.45 9.34
CA PRO A 91 -5.52 18.57 8.41
C PRO A 91 -6.44 17.60 9.16
N VAL A 92 -7.70 17.50 8.73
CA VAL A 92 -8.71 16.61 9.31
C VAL A 92 -9.09 15.54 8.29
N VAL A 93 -9.13 14.29 8.70
CA VAL A 93 -9.63 13.19 7.86
C VAL A 93 -11.15 13.24 7.82
N VAL A 94 -11.71 13.41 6.63
CA VAL A 94 -13.15 13.52 6.39
C VAL A 94 -13.77 12.18 6.04
N ALA A 95 -13.03 11.36 5.30
CA ALA A 95 -13.48 10.03 4.91
C ALA A 95 -12.32 9.05 4.94
N THR A 96 -12.60 7.82 5.34
CA THR A 96 -11.63 6.72 5.38
C THR A 96 -12.24 5.47 4.73
N VAL A 97 -11.50 4.87 3.84
CA VAL A 97 -11.81 3.57 3.24
C VAL A 97 -10.71 2.60 3.63
N THR A 98 -11.06 1.55 4.36
CA THR A 98 -10.12 0.49 4.72
C THR A 98 -10.37 -0.74 3.84
N CYS A 99 -9.32 -1.22 3.23
CA CYS A 99 -9.27 -2.39 2.37
C CYS A 99 -8.34 -3.42 3.01
N THR A 100 -8.88 -4.29 3.81
CA THR A 100 -8.15 -5.34 4.54
C THR A 100 -8.73 -6.70 4.15
N PRO A 101 -8.15 -7.42 3.21
CA PRO A 101 -7.09 -7.05 2.27
C PRO A 101 -7.57 -6.17 1.09
N LEU A 102 -6.63 -5.69 0.26
CA LEU A 102 -6.92 -4.87 -0.93
C LEU A 102 -7.96 -5.50 -1.86
N LYS A 103 -7.93 -6.82 -2.00
CA LYS A 103 -8.88 -7.60 -2.80
C LYS A 103 -10.34 -7.24 -2.50
N ASN A 104 -10.67 -6.92 -1.25
CA ASN A 104 -12.04 -6.59 -0.83
C ASN A 104 -12.54 -5.24 -1.38
N CYS A 105 -11.63 -4.42 -1.90
CA CYS A 105 -11.97 -3.13 -2.46
C CYS A 105 -12.01 -3.08 -4.00
N LEU A 106 -11.57 -4.14 -4.68
CA LEU A 106 -11.55 -4.18 -6.15
C LEU A 106 -12.93 -4.00 -6.79
N THR A 107 -13.99 -4.35 -6.09
CA THR A 107 -15.38 -4.20 -6.55
C THR A 107 -16.15 -3.07 -5.86
N LYS A 108 -15.47 -2.32 -4.96
CA LYS A 108 -16.14 -1.24 -4.23
C LYS A 108 -16.37 -0.02 -5.12
N LYS A 109 -17.59 0.49 -5.08
CA LYS A 109 -17.97 1.78 -5.66
C LYS A 109 -17.54 2.93 -4.72
N ALA A 110 -17.97 4.16 -5.01
CA ALA A 110 -17.73 5.30 -4.14
C ALA A 110 -18.45 5.16 -2.79
N LEU A 111 -17.94 5.88 -1.76
CA LEU A 111 -18.65 6.00 -0.49
C LEU A 111 -19.91 6.87 -0.65
N PRO A 112 -20.95 6.64 0.19
CA PRO A 112 -22.13 7.51 0.22
C PRO A 112 -21.75 8.97 0.48
N GLY A 113 -22.45 9.91 -0.16
CA GLY A 113 -22.23 11.35 0.03
C GLY A 113 -21.00 11.90 -0.69
N ASP A 114 -20.45 11.18 -1.66
CA ASP A 114 -19.31 11.61 -2.50
C ASP A 114 -18.03 11.94 -1.72
N GLN A 115 -17.87 11.33 -0.55
CA GLN A 115 -16.73 11.60 0.31
C GLN A 115 -15.44 10.95 -0.19
N PHE A 116 -15.54 9.79 -0.87
CA PHE A 116 -14.39 9.13 -1.48
C PHE A 116 -14.82 8.23 -2.65
N PRO A 117 -14.17 8.29 -3.83
CA PRO A 117 -13.16 9.28 -4.24
C PRO A 117 -13.70 10.70 -4.18
N PRO A 118 -12.86 11.71 -3.88
CA PRO A 118 -13.32 13.08 -3.74
C PRO A 118 -13.84 13.63 -5.08
N ALA A 119 -14.92 14.42 -5.02
CA ALA A 119 -15.50 15.11 -6.16
C ALA A 119 -15.15 16.61 -6.14
N ALA A 120 -15.07 17.25 -7.30
CA ALA A 120 -14.81 18.69 -7.39
C ALA A 120 -15.85 19.54 -6.61
N ALA A 121 -17.10 19.07 -6.55
CA ALA A 121 -18.16 19.71 -5.76
C ALA A 121 -17.86 19.75 -4.25
N ASN A 122 -16.97 18.90 -3.76
CA ASN A 122 -16.56 18.86 -2.35
C ASN A 122 -15.35 19.77 -2.04
N ARG A 123 -14.81 20.47 -3.02
CA ARG A 123 -13.87 21.57 -2.79
C ARG A 123 -14.61 22.79 -2.20
N PRO A 124 -14.04 23.49 -1.24
CA PRO A 124 -12.74 23.36 -0.58
C PRO A 124 -12.72 22.36 0.59
N LYS A 125 -13.80 21.58 0.81
CA LYS A 125 -13.92 20.68 1.96
C LYS A 125 -12.88 19.56 1.97
N VAL A 126 -12.48 19.06 0.79
CA VAL A 126 -11.42 18.05 0.66
C VAL A 126 -10.36 18.61 -0.28
N ASN A 127 -9.13 18.72 0.18
CA ASN A 127 -8.03 19.25 -0.62
C ASN A 127 -6.90 18.26 -0.88
N SER A 128 -6.87 17.15 -0.17
CA SER A 128 -5.82 16.16 -0.35
C SER A 128 -6.33 14.72 -0.13
N VAL A 129 -5.68 13.79 -0.82
CA VAL A 129 -5.89 12.36 -0.68
C VAL A 129 -4.63 11.75 -0.09
N GLY A 130 -4.80 10.90 0.91
CA GLY A 130 -3.74 10.08 1.50
C GLY A 130 -4.03 8.60 1.29
N ILE A 131 -3.04 7.85 0.85
CA ILE A 131 -3.10 6.39 0.78
C ILE A 131 -1.97 5.82 1.62
N GLN A 132 -2.33 4.88 2.48
CA GLN A 132 -1.39 4.13 3.31
C GLN A 132 -1.55 2.66 2.98
N ALA A 133 -0.45 1.95 2.82
CA ALA A 133 -0.45 0.52 2.58
C ALA A 133 0.50 -0.19 3.54
N THR A 134 0.18 -1.43 3.88
CA THR A 134 1.01 -2.27 4.73
C THR A 134 1.07 -3.67 4.13
N PHE A 135 2.28 -4.18 3.99
CA PHE A 135 2.52 -5.52 3.44
C PHE A 135 3.33 -6.37 4.43
N PRO A 136 2.89 -7.62 4.75
CA PRO A 136 3.64 -8.54 5.61
C PRO A 136 4.79 -9.19 4.83
N PHE A 137 5.98 -8.68 4.99
CA PHE A 137 7.19 -9.30 4.46
C PHE A 137 7.65 -10.46 5.34
N ARG A 138 7.81 -11.65 4.77
CA ARG A 138 8.33 -12.82 5.46
C ARG A 138 9.76 -13.09 5.00
N SER A 139 10.70 -13.11 5.95
CA SER A 139 12.07 -13.48 5.70
C SER A 139 12.22 -15.01 5.62
N ALA A 140 12.98 -15.51 4.65
CA ALA A 140 13.33 -16.93 4.55
C ALA A 140 14.26 -17.38 5.69
N ILE A 141 15.01 -16.47 6.29
CA ILE A 141 15.89 -16.77 7.44
C ILE A 141 15.08 -17.32 8.61
N SER A 142 13.83 -16.91 8.77
CA SER A 142 12.94 -17.43 9.82
C SER A 142 12.70 -18.95 9.73
N MET A 143 12.85 -19.55 8.55
CA MET A 143 12.70 -21.00 8.36
C MET A 143 13.83 -21.81 8.98
N PHE A 144 15.02 -21.19 9.12
CA PHE A 144 16.21 -21.86 9.66
C PHE A 144 16.36 -21.67 11.18
N TRP A 145 15.48 -20.87 11.80
CA TRP A 145 15.57 -20.60 13.24
C TRP A 145 14.73 -21.59 14.04
N PRO A 146 15.33 -22.40 14.95
CA PRO A 146 14.57 -23.33 15.78
C PRO A 146 13.64 -22.55 16.73
N GLY A 147 12.33 -22.76 16.57
CA GLY A 147 11.31 -22.08 17.41
C GLY A 147 10.40 -21.09 16.67
N ALA A 148 10.60 -20.86 15.38
CA ALA A 148 9.78 -19.97 14.56
C ALA A 148 8.28 -20.38 14.47
N GLY A 149 7.91 -21.59 14.93
CA GLY A 149 6.55 -22.11 14.93
C GLY A 149 5.78 -21.99 16.26
N LYS A 150 6.42 -21.54 17.34
CA LYS A 150 5.79 -21.47 18.67
C LYS A 150 5.75 -20.04 19.19
N GLY A 151 4.77 -19.26 18.72
CA GLY A 151 4.37 -18.01 19.40
C GLY A 151 5.28 -16.79 19.24
N MET A 152 6.50 -16.92 18.77
CA MET A 152 7.33 -15.77 18.38
C MET A 152 7.25 -15.56 16.87
N VAL A 153 6.67 -14.42 16.46
CA VAL A 153 6.58 -13.99 15.06
C VAL A 153 7.96 -13.44 14.61
N PHE A 154 9.01 -14.25 14.79
CA PHE A 154 10.31 -13.94 14.19
C PHE A 154 10.19 -14.11 12.67
N GLY A 155 10.43 -13.05 11.93
CA GLY A 155 10.56 -13.12 10.47
C GLY A 155 9.39 -12.55 9.65
N THR A 156 8.33 -12.03 10.27
CA THR A 156 7.33 -11.24 9.55
C THR A 156 7.47 -9.78 9.95
N VAL A 157 7.93 -8.96 9.02
CA VAL A 157 8.04 -7.51 9.19
C VAL A 157 6.91 -6.87 8.37
N ARG A 158 6.13 -5.98 8.99
CA ARG A 158 5.15 -5.17 8.25
C ARG A 158 5.87 -3.98 7.62
N LEU A 159 5.90 -3.94 6.31
CA LEU A 159 6.46 -2.84 5.54
C LEU A 159 5.37 -1.81 5.29
N PRO A 160 5.45 -0.61 5.90
CA PRO A 160 4.50 0.46 5.64
C PRO A 160 4.96 1.32 4.45
N ALA A 161 4.00 1.78 3.65
CA ALA A 161 4.21 2.85 2.68
C ALA A 161 3.05 3.83 2.75
N SER A 162 3.32 5.11 2.56
CA SER A 162 2.29 6.14 2.55
C SER A 162 2.60 7.21 1.52
N SER A 163 1.54 7.73 0.89
CA SER A 163 1.61 8.87 0.00
C SER A 163 0.44 9.80 0.28
N ARG A 164 0.68 11.10 0.23
CA ARG A 164 -0.34 12.13 0.36
C ARG A 164 -0.10 13.22 -0.66
N GLU A 165 -1.12 13.54 -1.43
CA GLU A 165 -1.03 14.55 -2.47
C GLU A 165 -2.27 15.45 -2.48
N VAL A 166 -2.10 16.67 -3.00
CA VAL A 166 -3.18 17.66 -3.11
C VAL A 166 -3.97 17.40 -4.39
N ILE A 167 -5.29 17.52 -4.32
CA ILE A 167 -6.20 17.32 -5.44
C ILE A 167 -5.97 18.40 -6.50
N GLN A 168 -5.89 18.00 -7.78
CA GLN A 168 -5.54 18.86 -8.91
C GLN A 168 -6.70 19.11 -9.91
N PHE A 169 -7.88 18.49 -9.72
CA PHE A 169 -9.05 18.71 -10.58
C PHE A 169 -10.01 19.79 -10.07
#